data_276354966fb8fbd48db907f74919509d
#
_entry.id   276354966fb8fbd48db907f74919509d
#
_cell.length_a   1.000
_cell.length_b   1.000
_cell.length_c   1.000
_cell.angle_alpha   90.00
_cell.angle_beta   90.00
_cell.angle_gamma   90.00
#
_symmetry.space_group_name_H-M   'P 1'
#
loop_
_entity.id
_entity.type
_entity.pdbx_description
1 polymer ?
#
loop_
_entity_poly.entity_id
_entity_poly.type
_entity_poly.pdbx_seq_one_letter_code
_entity_poly.pdbx_strand_id
1 'polypeptide(L)'
;LLHRGGGLMAPLTDAFAADELRQQLEARGIRCVLECRIAAIDADGVRLADGRVFRANRVVLATGVQPNSRLAAQSGVLCQRGIVVDRQMAASLPGISAIGECCEIDGQTWGLVAPCLRQAEVLADRLCGVPGAGFVWQDAGTRLKVTGIELFSAGEQQAGEQDDIFTSWDPIDRHYRRLLLRDGRLRGVLLMGDCTAAAALTARLESDEPATADWLFDPSSTQPQAAGIMTMTKPVLVLVGHGMVGHHFLEQCVSRNLHEQYRIVVFGEERYAAYDRVHLSEYFAGRSAESLSLVADDFFHRHGIELRLGKAVATIDRDARLVRDAEGHETHWDKLVLATGSYPFVPPVPGNDLDGCFVYRTLDDLDRIAAHAAAAKRGVVIGGGLLGLEAANALKQLGLETHVVEFAPNLMAVQLDNGGAAMLREKIVALGVGVHTSKATTAIVSEADGLRLNFADGGTLLTDMVVFSAGIRPQDALARGCALQVGERGGIGIDGQCRTSDPDVLAIGECALWDNKIYGLVAPGYQMARIAAATLAGEDACFSGADMSTKLKLLGVDVASFGDAQGRTPGCQSYQWTDGPQQVYKKIVVSQDGKALLGGVLVGDASDYATLLQMMLNGMALPPRPESLILPALE
;
A
#
# COMPACT_ATOMS: atom_id res chain seq x y z
N LEU A 1 18.31 27.08 5.25
CA LEU A 1 17.10 27.07 6.06
C LEU A 1 17.04 28.38 6.88
N LEU A 2 15.96 29.16 6.72
CA LEU A 2 15.70 30.37 7.50
C LEU A 2 14.55 30.08 8.47
N HIS A 3 14.77 30.26 9.78
CA HIS A 3 13.80 29.91 10.80
C HIS A 3 13.59 31.07 11.80
N ARG A 4 12.32 31.33 12.10
CA ARG A 4 11.96 32.46 13.00
C ARG A 4 12.27 32.17 14.47
N GLY A 5 12.19 30.92 14.90
CA GLY A 5 12.43 30.51 16.29
C GLY A 5 13.92 30.36 16.62
N GLY A 6 14.25 30.30 17.92
CA GLY A 6 15.60 30.06 18.43
C GLY A 6 16.04 28.59 18.37
N GLY A 7 15.12 27.63 18.15
CA GLY A 7 15.41 26.21 18.02
C GLY A 7 14.63 25.56 16.90
N LEU A 8 15.22 24.57 16.24
CA LEU A 8 14.53 23.78 15.23
C LEU A 8 13.53 22.84 15.91
N MET A 9 12.31 22.77 15.35
CA MET A 9 11.23 21.91 15.85
C MET A 9 10.88 22.14 17.33
N ALA A 10 10.98 23.36 17.81
CA ALA A 10 10.80 23.76 19.22
C ALA A 10 9.56 23.16 19.96
N PRO A 11 8.41 22.87 19.31
CA PRO A 11 7.31 22.17 19.99
C PRO A 11 7.60 20.72 20.35
N LEU A 12 8.56 20.08 19.66
CA LEU A 12 8.87 18.65 19.76
C LEU A 12 10.25 18.38 20.36
N THR A 13 11.11 19.39 20.48
CA THR A 13 12.50 19.27 20.93
C THR A 13 12.79 20.17 22.11
N ASP A 14 13.71 19.78 22.98
CA ASP A 14 14.34 20.67 23.92
C ASP A 14 15.53 21.43 23.28
N ALA A 15 16.18 22.29 24.04
CA ALA A 15 17.28 23.13 23.55
C ALA A 15 18.48 22.29 23.06
N PHE A 16 18.78 21.17 23.73
CA PHE A 16 19.89 20.29 23.35
C PHE A 16 19.60 19.57 22.02
N ALA A 17 18.44 18.92 21.92
CA ALA A 17 18.05 18.20 20.71
C ALA A 17 17.89 19.15 19.51
N ALA A 18 17.37 20.35 19.73
CA ALA A 18 17.26 21.36 18.68
C ALA A 18 18.63 21.81 18.14
N ASP A 19 19.62 21.99 19.02
CA ASP A 19 20.99 22.35 18.62
C ASP A 19 21.71 21.18 17.94
N GLU A 20 21.57 19.96 18.45
CA GLU A 20 22.12 18.76 17.86
C GLU A 20 21.53 18.51 16.47
N LEU A 21 20.21 18.66 16.30
CA LEU A 21 19.56 18.60 15.00
C LEU A 21 20.14 19.63 14.02
N ARG A 22 20.36 20.87 14.47
CA ARG A 22 20.99 21.94 13.68
C ARG A 22 22.40 21.52 13.23
N GLN A 23 23.23 21.04 14.16
CA GLN A 23 24.59 20.60 13.85
C GLN A 23 24.61 19.48 12.82
N GLN A 24 23.74 18.49 12.97
CA GLN A 24 23.64 17.38 12.01
C GLN A 24 23.17 17.84 10.62
N LEU A 25 22.25 18.81 10.53
CA LEU A 25 21.83 19.40 9.25
C LEU A 25 22.97 20.21 8.61
N GLU A 26 23.72 20.97 9.40
CA GLU A 26 24.87 21.76 8.92
C GLU A 26 26.00 20.84 8.42
N ALA A 27 26.26 19.74 9.11
CA ALA A 27 27.20 18.71 8.65
C ALA A 27 26.81 18.07 7.30
N ARG A 28 25.51 18.08 6.97
CA ARG A 28 24.97 17.65 5.67
C ARG A 28 24.92 18.76 4.62
N GLY A 29 25.52 19.94 4.91
CA GLY A 29 25.57 21.07 3.99
C GLY A 29 24.35 21.99 4.00
N ILE A 30 23.42 21.84 4.95
CA ILE A 30 22.24 22.68 5.09
C ILE A 30 22.55 23.83 6.06
N ARG A 31 22.84 25.02 5.56
CA ARG A 31 23.07 26.20 6.41
C ARG A 31 21.79 26.61 7.13
N CYS A 32 21.80 26.65 8.47
CA CYS A 32 20.69 27.05 9.31
C CYS A 32 20.88 28.48 9.83
N VAL A 33 19.84 29.30 9.71
CA VAL A 33 19.80 30.65 10.27
C VAL A 33 18.55 30.75 11.13
N LEU A 34 18.77 30.80 12.43
CA LEU A 34 17.72 30.90 13.45
C LEU A 34 17.43 32.35 13.81
N GLU A 35 16.33 32.58 14.54
CA GLU A 35 15.89 33.89 15.02
C GLU A 35 15.82 34.97 13.92
N CYS A 36 15.55 34.54 12.68
CA CYS A 36 15.51 35.45 11.55
C CYS A 36 14.07 35.84 11.18
N ARG A 37 13.88 37.13 10.89
CA ARG A 37 12.61 37.66 10.40
C ARG A 37 12.77 38.03 8.93
N ILE A 38 11.97 37.39 8.07
CA ILE A 38 11.94 37.71 6.64
C ILE A 38 11.21 39.05 6.46
N ALA A 39 11.84 39.99 5.76
CA ALA A 39 11.26 41.30 5.43
C ALA A 39 10.70 41.30 4.01
N ALA A 40 11.40 40.68 3.03
CA ALA A 40 10.97 40.63 1.65
C ALA A 40 11.57 39.42 0.94
N ILE A 41 10.89 38.99 -0.12
CA ILE A 41 11.40 38.05 -1.12
C ILE A 41 11.31 38.74 -2.46
N ASP A 42 12.45 38.91 -3.14
CA ASP A 42 12.55 39.58 -4.43
C ASP A 42 13.39 38.76 -5.41
N ALA A 43 13.71 39.31 -6.58
CA ALA A 43 14.49 38.66 -7.63
C ALA A 43 15.91 38.27 -7.19
N ASP A 44 16.45 38.94 -6.18
CA ASP A 44 17.80 38.70 -5.64
C ASP A 44 17.82 37.62 -4.55
N GLY A 45 16.65 37.23 -4.05
CA GLY A 45 16.48 36.18 -3.03
C GLY A 45 15.65 36.63 -1.82
N VAL A 46 16.10 36.28 -0.61
CA VAL A 46 15.37 36.54 0.65
C VAL A 46 16.12 37.60 1.45
N ARG A 47 15.43 38.69 1.78
CA ARG A 47 15.94 39.79 2.63
C ARG A 47 15.36 39.65 4.04
N LEU A 48 16.23 39.69 5.03
CA LEU A 48 15.84 39.70 6.44
C LEU A 48 15.63 41.13 6.96
N ALA A 49 14.92 41.25 8.09
CA ALA A 49 14.64 42.51 8.75
C ALA A 49 15.92 43.23 9.30
N ASP A 50 16.96 42.46 9.54
CA ASP A 50 18.28 42.96 9.96
C ASP A 50 19.18 43.42 8.80
N GLY A 51 18.67 43.37 7.56
CA GLY A 51 19.38 43.80 6.35
C GLY A 51 20.18 42.69 5.66
N ARG A 52 20.37 41.51 6.24
CA ARG A 52 21.04 40.39 5.56
C ARG A 52 20.24 39.93 4.34
N VAL A 53 20.93 39.58 3.26
CA VAL A 53 20.33 39.08 2.03
C VAL A 53 20.88 37.67 1.71
N PHE A 54 19.99 36.74 1.48
CA PHE A 54 20.31 35.39 1.07
C PHE A 54 19.91 35.20 -0.39
N ARG A 55 20.90 35.17 -1.27
CA ARG A 55 20.67 34.90 -2.71
C ARG A 55 20.20 33.50 -2.90
N ALA A 56 19.15 33.30 -3.69
CA ALA A 56 18.58 32.01 -4.00
C ALA A 56 17.90 32.04 -5.37
N ASN A 57 18.12 30.99 -6.16
CA ASN A 57 17.44 30.82 -7.44
C ASN A 57 16.01 30.30 -7.25
N ARG A 58 15.72 29.68 -6.11
CA ARG A 58 14.40 29.20 -5.70
C ARG A 58 14.20 29.40 -4.23
N VAL A 59 13.00 29.79 -3.85
CA VAL A 59 12.58 29.93 -2.44
C VAL A 59 11.38 29.03 -2.21
N VAL A 60 11.48 28.18 -1.19
CA VAL A 60 10.37 27.30 -0.76
C VAL A 60 9.84 27.84 0.56
N LEU A 61 8.54 28.14 0.60
CA LEU A 61 7.85 28.60 1.80
C LEU A 61 7.22 27.38 2.53
N ALA A 62 7.72 27.09 3.73
CA ALA A 62 7.24 26.03 4.61
C ALA A 62 6.97 26.61 6.02
N THR A 63 6.08 27.61 6.10
CA THR A 63 5.87 28.45 7.29
C THR A 63 4.69 28.00 8.15
N GLY A 64 4.18 26.78 7.93
CA GLY A 64 3.02 26.22 8.59
C GLY A 64 1.75 26.30 7.75
N VAL A 65 0.67 25.82 8.30
CA VAL A 65 -0.64 25.74 7.67
C VAL A 65 -1.68 26.53 8.46
N GLN A 66 -2.74 26.97 7.77
CA GLN A 66 -3.92 27.56 8.38
C GLN A 66 -5.14 26.78 7.94
N PRO A 67 -6.10 26.52 8.83
CA PRO A 67 -7.35 25.88 8.48
C PRO A 67 -8.07 26.62 7.36
N ASN A 68 -8.47 25.89 6.32
CA ASN A 68 -9.26 26.48 5.23
C ASN A 68 -10.75 26.50 5.60
N SER A 69 -11.15 27.50 6.37
CA SER A 69 -12.51 27.68 6.89
C SER A 69 -13.36 28.72 6.12
N ARG A 70 -12.81 29.29 5.04
CA ARG A 70 -13.45 30.42 4.33
C ARG A 70 -14.85 30.13 3.83
N LEU A 71 -15.04 28.96 3.21
CA LEU A 71 -16.36 28.56 2.69
C LEU A 71 -17.38 28.44 3.82
N ALA A 72 -17.01 27.80 4.92
CA ALA A 72 -17.87 27.64 6.09
C ALA A 72 -18.26 29.00 6.72
N ALA A 73 -17.27 29.88 6.90
CA ALA A 73 -17.51 31.23 7.42
C ALA A 73 -18.46 32.04 6.53
N GLN A 74 -18.29 31.99 5.21
CA GLN A 74 -19.19 32.66 4.25
C GLN A 74 -20.61 32.07 4.26
N SER A 75 -20.76 30.81 4.69
CA SER A 75 -22.05 30.11 4.81
C SER A 75 -22.69 30.27 6.19
N GLY A 76 -22.13 31.09 7.07
CA GLY A 76 -22.65 31.35 8.41
C GLY A 76 -22.35 30.25 9.45
N VAL A 77 -21.46 29.33 9.13
CA VAL A 77 -20.97 28.33 10.10
C VAL A 77 -19.98 28.99 11.04
N LEU A 78 -20.07 28.68 12.34
CA LEU A 78 -19.15 29.23 13.34
C LEU A 78 -17.72 28.80 13.05
N CYS A 79 -16.83 29.77 12.86
CA CYS A 79 -15.40 29.59 12.67
C CYS A 79 -14.61 30.49 13.63
N GLN A 80 -13.54 29.95 14.19
CA GLN A 80 -12.52 30.71 14.94
C GLN A 80 -11.18 30.56 14.23
N ARG A 81 -10.28 29.72 14.72
CA ARG A 81 -9.06 29.33 13.98
C ARG A 81 -9.40 28.37 12.84
N GLY A 82 -10.34 27.47 13.08
CA GLY A 82 -10.94 26.53 12.13
C GLY A 82 -12.47 26.56 12.16
N ILE A 83 -13.09 25.60 11.52
CA ILE A 83 -14.54 25.37 11.60
C ILE A 83 -14.82 24.73 12.96
N VAL A 84 -15.56 25.41 13.82
CA VAL A 84 -15.84 24.89 15.17
C VAL A 84 -16.82 23.73 15.09
N VAL A 85 -16.40 22.57 15.58
CA VAL A 85 -17.22 21.37 15.68
C VAL A 85 -17.21 20.79 17.10
N ASP A 86 -18.23 20.07 17.45
CA ASP A 86 -18.26 19.28 18.68
C ASP A 86 -17.45 17.96 18.53
N ARG A 87 -17.38 17.19 19.61
CA ARG A 87 -16.67 15.89 19.60
C ARG A 87 -17.34 14.83 18.72
N GLN A 88 -18.53 15.08 18.19
CA GLN A 88 -19.23 14.24 17.21
C GLN A 88 -19.08 14.77 15.79
N MET A 89 -18.16 15.71 15.56
CA MET A 89 -17.90 16.36 14.27
C MET A 89 -19.08 17.17 13.73
N ALA A 90 -20.06 17.59 14.57
CA ALA A 90 -21.15 18.44 14.15
C ALA A 90 -20.73 19.92 14.22
N ALA A 91 -21.00 20.65 13.16
CA ALA A 91 -20.79 22.09 13.12
C ALA A 91 -21.98 22.87 13.75
N SER A 92 -21.85 24.17 13.88
CA SER A 92 -22.86 25.05 14.49
C SER A 92 -24.22 25.08 13.78
N LEU A 93 -24.28 24.66 12.51
CA LEU A 93 -25.53 24.60 11.75
C LEU A 93 -25.98 23.14 11.56
N PRO A 94 -27.28 22.85 11.72
CA PRO A 94 -27.81 21.49 11.54
C PRO A 94 -27.50 20.93 10.15
N GLY A 95 -27.15 19.64 10.10
CA GLY A 95 -26.83 18.93 8.88
C GLY A 95 -25.45 19.22 8.29
N ILE A 96 -24.63 20.05 8.94
CA ILE A 96 -23.27 20.35 8.53
C ILE A 96 -22.30 19.69 9.51
N SER A 97 -21.27 19.05 8.97
CA SER A 97 -20.16 18.45 9.69
C SER A 97 -18.84 18.88 9.07
N ALA A 98 -17.77 18.93 9.85
CA ALA A 98 -16.42 19.16 9.34
C ALA A 98 -15.43 18.18 9.97
N ILE A 99 -14.45 17.76 9.17
CA ILE A 99 -13.35 16.88 9.57
C ILE A 99 -12.05 17.32 8.90
N GLY A 100 -10.92 16.91 9.45
CA GLY A 100 -9.60 17.20 8.90
C GLY A 100 -9.01 18.49 9.43
N GLU A 101 -7.98 18.99 8.76
CA GLU A 101 -7.22 20.18 9.19
C GLU A 101 -8.04 21.47 9.20
N CYS A 102 -9.21 21.49 8.55
CA CYS A 102 -10.07 22.67 8.51
C CYS A 102 -10.90 22.85 9.78
N CYS A 103 -11.06 21.81 10.62
CA CYS A 103 -11.92 21.92 11.81
C CYS A 103 -11.14 22.24 13.09
N GLU A 104 -11.89 22.73 14.08
CA GLU A 104 -11.45 23.09 15.41
C GLU A 104 -12.33 22.41 16.44
N ILE A 105 -11.72 21.65 17.36
CA ILE A 105 -12.40 20.91 18.43
C ILE A 105 -11.82 21.38 19.76
N ASP A 106 -12.65 21.81 20.68
CA ASP A 106 -12.25 22.29 22.02
C ASP A 106 -11.12 23.38 21.95
N GLY A 107 -11.15 24.24 20.92
CA GLY A 107 -10.15 25.30 20.71
C GLY A 107 -8.82 24.83 20.08
N GLN A 108 -8.75 23.58 19.64
CA GLN A 108 -7.55 23.00 19.01
C GLN A 108 -7.77 22.69 17.53
N THR A 109 -6.75 22.92 16.72
CA THR A 109 -6.68 22.55 15.30
C THR A 109 -5.58 21.50 15.11
N TRP A 110 -5.80 20.56 14.20
CA TRP A 110 -4.98 19.36 14.04
C TRP A 110 -4.27 19.39 12.68
N GLY A 111 -2.95 19.47 12.69
CA GLY A 111 -2.12 19.51 11.48
C GLY A 111 -1.46 18.17 11.14
N LEU A 112 -1.98 17.05 11.64
CA LEU A 112 -1.48 15.71 11.41
C LEU A 112 -2.58 14.82 10.82
N VAL A 113 -2.20 13.83 10.01
CA VAL A 113 -3.15 12.95 9.31
C VAL A 113 -3.90 12.04 10.29
N ALA A 114 -3.21 11.48 11.28
CA ALA A 114 -3.82 10.49 12.20
C ALA A 114 -5.02 11.03 12.99
N PRO A 115 -4.98 12.22 13.63
CA PRO A 115 -6.17 12.83 14.21
C PRO A 115 -7.30 13.03 13.20
N CYS A 116 -6.98 13.44 11.96
CA CYS A 116 -7.97 13.67 10.91
C CYS A 116 -8.67 12.38 10.49
N LEU A 117 -7.95 11.26 10.42
CA LEU A 117 -8.54 9.93 10.16
C LEU A 117 -9.48 9.52 11.30
N ARG A 118 -9.08 9.75 12.55
CA ARG A 118 -9.95 9.47 13.71
C ARG A 118 -11.23 10.31 13.70
N GLN A 119 -11.15 11.57 13.28
CA GLN A 119 -12.34 12.42 13.08
C GLN A 119 -13.27 11.84 12.01
N ALA A 120 -12.71 11.32 10.91
CA ALA A 120 -13.49 10.69 9.83
C ALA A 120 -14.23 9.43 10.33
N GLU A 121 -13.58 8.59 11.12
CA GLU A 121 -14.21 7.43 11.76
C GLU A 121 -15.38 7.83 12.65
N VAL A 122 -15.17 8.80 13.56
CA VAL A 122 -16.21 9.31 14.48
C VAL A 122 -17.40 9.85 13.69
N LEU A 123 -17.17 10.60 12.62
CA LEU A 123 -18.25 11.10 11.78
C LEU A 123 -19.00 9.96 11.06
N ALA A 124 -18.27 8.98 10.53
CA ALA A 124 -18.88 7.84 9.85
C ALA A 124 -19.75 7.02 10.81
N ASP A 125 -19.26 6.73 12.02
CA ASP A 125 -20.01 6.03 13.06
C ASP A 125 -21.31 6.78 13.40
N ARG A 126 -21.22 8.09 13.60
CA ARG A 126 -22.40 8.92 13.87
C ARG A 126 -23.42 8.87 12.73
N LEU A 127 -22.98 8.97 11.49
CA LEU A 127 -23.87 8.92 10.32
C LEU A 127 -24.53 7.55 10.14
N CYS A 128 -23.84 6.48 10.56
CA CYS A 128 -24.38 5.11 10.59
C CYS A 128 -25.22 4.80 11.84
N GLY A 129 -25.38 5.75 12.77
CA GLY A 129 -26.12 5.54 14.02
C GLY A 129 -25.40 4.63 15.02
N VAL A 130 -24.10 4.44 14.88
CA VAL A 130 -23.27 3.66 15.82
C VAL A 130 -22.98 4.52 17.05
N PRO A 131 -23.36 4.10 18.28
CA PRO A 131 -23.04 4.85 19.49
C PRO A 131 -21.54 4.90 19.75
N GLY A 132 -21.01 6.08 20.07
CA GLY A 132 -19.58 6.25 20.38
C GLY A 132 -19.33 7.44 21.30
N ALA A 133 -18.19 7.42 22.00
CA ALA A 133 -17.79 8.48 22.96
C ALA A 133 -17.43 9.81 22.28
N GLY A 134 -17.40 9.85 20.93
CA GLY A 134 -16.94 10.99 20.16
C GLY A 134 -15.43 11.04 20.00
N PHE A 135 -14.94 12.15 19.45
CA PHE A 135 -13.52 12.35 19.21
C PHE A 135 -12.76 12.53 20.54
N VAL A 136 -11.87 11.62 20.78
CA VAL A 136 -10.83 11.70 21.80
C VAL A 136 -9.51 11.41 21.07
N TRP A 137 -8.54 12.29 21.24
CA TRP A 137 -7.20 12.12 20.71
C TRP A 137 -6.23 11.97 21.89
N GLN A 138 -5.59 10.82 21.98
CA GLN A 138 -4.42 10.62 22.81
C GLN A 138 -3.20 10.72 21.91
N ASP A 139 -2.26 11.58 22.28
CA ASP A 139 -1.04 11.76 21.49
C ASP A 139 -0.14 10.54 21.66
N ALA A 140 -0.22 9.62 20.73
CA ALA A 140 0.65 8.44 20.66
C ALA A 140 2.12 8.76 20.34
N GLY A 141 2.46 10.07 20.30
CA GLY A 141 3.77 10.59 19.94
C GLY A 141 3.90 10.86 18.44
N THR A 142 4.80 11.77 18.15
CA THR A 142 5.17 12.17 16.78
C THR A 142 6.53 11.60 16.43
N ARG A 143 6.59 10.72 15.43
CA ARG A 143 7.84 10.20 14.88
C ARG A 143 8.12 10.87 13.56
N LEU A 144 9.32 11.40 13.40
CA LEU A 144 9.76 12.14 12.23
C LEU A 144 11.12 11.64 11.77
N LYS A 145 11.32 11.61 10.45
CA LYS A 145 12.62 11.35 9.83
C LYS A 145 13.05 12.63 9.10
N VAL A 146 13.91 13.39 9.72
CA VAL A 146 14.39 14.69 9.18
C VAL A 146 15.74 14.46 8.52
N THR A 147 15.79 14.43 7.19
CA THR A 147 17.05 14.26 6.43
C THR A 147 17.90 13.07 6.91
N GLY A 148 17.25 11.93 7.22
CA GLY A 148 17.92 10.73 7.72
C GLY A 148 18.21 10.74 9.24
N ILE A 149 17.73 11.74 9.98
CA ILE A 149 17.80 11.80 11.44
C ILE A 149 16.44 11.39 11.99
N GLU A 150 16.38 10.34 12.79
CA GLU A 150 15.16 9.92 13.45
C GLU A 150 14.92 10.76 14.71
N LEU A 151 13.67 11.17 14.90
CA LEU A 151 13.22 11.90 16.08
C LEU A 151 11.84 11.38 16.50
N PHE A 152 11.67 11.11 17.79
CA PHE A 152 10.40 10.74 18.39
C PHE A 152 10.12 11.63 19.58
N SER A 153 8.91 12.17 19.67
CA SER A 153 8.47 13.03 20.75
C SER A 153 7.03 12.67 21.14
N ALA A 154 6.79 12.42 22.43
CA ALA A 154 5.47 12.08 22.96
C ALA A 154 5.24 12.74 24.33
N GLY A 155 3.99 13.07 24.63
CA GLY A 155 3.61 13.71 25.90
C GLY A 155 4.16 15.14 26.07
N GLU A 156 4.34 15.54 27.32
CA GLU A 156 4.79 16.88 27.69
C GLU A 156 6.27 17.07 27.39
N GLN A 157 6.64 18.16 26.70
CA GLN A 157 8.04 18.48 26.39
C GLN A 157 8.61 19.58 27.28
N GLN A 158 7.76 20.39 27.93
CA GLN A 158 8.18 21.45 28.83
C GLN A 158 8.14 20.97 30.29
N ALA A 159 9.27 21.00 30.96
CA ALA A 159 9.36 20.64 32.37
C ALA A 159 8.82 21.76 33.27
N GLY A 160 8.01 21.38 34.25
CA GLY A 160 7.62 22.23 35.36
C GLY A 160 8.65 22.19 36.50
N GLU A 161 8.42 23.02 37.54
CA GLU A 161 9.34 23.11 38.69
C GLU A 161 9.41 21.80 39.53
N GLN A 162 8.43 20.92 39.42
CA GLN A 162 8.33 19.67 40.19
C GLN A 162 8.64 18.43 39.35
N ASP A 163 9.16 18.62 38.14
CA ASP A 163 9.42 17.52 37.24
C ASP A 163 10.88 17.08 37.31
N ASP A 164 11.10 15.79 37.38
CA ASP A 164 12.41 15.19 37.24
C ASP A 164 12.72 14.94 35.75
N ILE A 165 13.95 15.22 35.34
CA ILE A 165 14.41 15.00 33.97
C ILE A 165 15.51 13.97 33.97
N PHE A 166 15.29 12.86 33.26
CA PHE A 166 16.33 11.89 32.94
C PHE A 166 16.82 12.14 31.51
N THR A 167 18.14 12.33 31.34
CA THR A 167 18.75 12.49 30.02
C THR A 167 19.89 11.49 29.82
N SER A 168 20.01 10.96 28.61
CA SER A 168 21.11 10.13 28.16
C SER A 168 21.59 10.63 26.81
N TRP A 169 22.91 10.76 26.64
CA TRP A 169 23.54 11.19 25.40
C TRP A 169 24.71 10.31 25.04
N ASP A 170 24.68 9.74 23.85
CA ASP A 170 25.82 9.06 23.24
C ASP A 170 26.41 9.94 22.14
N PRO A 171 27.61 10.50 22.35
CA PRO A 171 28.26 11.40 21.39
C PRO A 171 28.88 10.65 20.19
N ILE A 172 29.04 9.32 20.25
CA ILE A 172 29.60 8.51 19.17
C ILE A 172 28.53 8.25 18.12
N ASP A 173 27.41 7.67 18.55
CA ASP A 173 26.29 7.31 17.67
C ASP A 173 25.24 8.46 17.56
N ARG A 174 25.46 9.54 18.32
CA ARG A 174 24.58 10.73 18.37
C ARG A 174 23.14 10.38 18.77
N HIS A 175 23.01 9.50 19.76
CA HIS A 175 21.72 9.11 20.31
C HIS A 175 21.39 9.93 21.54
N TYR A 176 20.28 10.64 21.50
CA TYR A 176 19.77 11.42 22.62
C TYR A 176 18.43 10.88 23.10
N ARG A 177 18.30 10.73 24.42
CA ARG A 177 17.07 10.38 25.09
C ARG A 177 16.82 11.33 26.25
N ARG A 178 15.61 11.87 26.31
CA ARG A 178 15.13 12.66 27.43
C ARG A 178 13.78 12.13 27.86
N LEU A 179 13.63 11.85 29.15
CA LEU A 179 12.39 11.43 29.79
C LEU A 179 12.01 12.46 30.85
N LEU A 180 10.77 12.93 30.82
CA LEU A 180 10.18 13.84 31.79
C LEU A 180 9.32 13.03 32.74
N LEU A 181 9.58 13.12 34.04
CA LEU A 181 8.84 12.40 35.06
C LEU A 181 8.20 13.39 36.05
N ARG A 182 6.99 13.09 36.48
CA ARG A 182 6.27 13.79 37.54
C ARG A 182 5.74 12.76 38.53
N ASP A 183 6.10 12.91 39.81
CA ASP A 183 5.76 11.94 40.85
C ASP A 183 6.22 10.50 40.50
N GLY A 184 7.40 10.36 39.90
CA GLY A 184 7.94 9.09 39.45
C GLY A 184 7.23 8.45 38.25
N ARG A 185 6.32 9.16 37.58
CA ARG A 185 5.57 8.69 36.41
C ARG A 185 6.02 9.43 35.14
N LEU A 186 6.10 8.69 34.04
CA LEU A 186 6.48 9.26 32.75
C LEU A 186 5.39 10.23 32.25
N ARG A 187 5.80 11.43 31.86
CA ARG A 187 4.93 12.48 31.30
C ARG A 187 5.35 12.93 29.91
N GLY A 188 6.63 12.81 29.60
CA GLY A 188 7.16 13.21 28.31
C GLY A 188 8.37 12.41 27.88
N VAL A 189 8.49 12.22 26.58
CA VAL A 189 9.57 11.46 25.92
C VAL A 189 10.09 12.25 24.74
N LEU A 190 11.41 12.33 24.64
CA LEU A 190 12.09 12.80 23.45
C LEU A 190 13.27 11.87 23.13
N LEU A 191 13.26 11.30 21.94
CA LEU A 191 14.34 10.47 21.41
C LEU A 191 14.86 11.08 20.10
N MET A 192 16.17 11.03 19.89
CA MET A 192 16.80 11.41 18.63
C MET A 192 17.95 10.44 18.31
N GLY A 193 18.02 10.01 17.04
CA GLY A 193 18.96 9.00 16.56
C GLY A 193 18.43 7.60 16.76
N ASP A 194 18.51 7.05 17.98
CA ASP A 194 17.88 5.77 18.31
C ASP A 194 16.46 6.00 18.88
N CYS A 195 15.47 5.55 18.11
CA CYS A 195 14.05 5.59 18.49
C CYS A 195 13.46 4.18 18.73
N THR A 196 14.27 3.16 18.96
CA THR A 196 13.82 1.77 19.17
C THR A 196 12.95 1.63 20.42
N ALA A 197 13.25 2.37 21.48
CA ALA A 197 12.48 2.37 22.73
C ALA A 197 11.13 3.13 22.65
N ALA A 198 10.79 3.77 21.52
CA ALA A 198 9.60 4.63 21.40
C ALA A 198 8.31 3.91 21.79
N ALA A 199 8.10 2.67 21.33
CA ALA A 199 6.89 1.90 21.62
C ALA A 199 6.73 1.58 23.11
N ALA A 200 7.80 1.12 23.76
CA ALA A 200 7.80 0.81 25.21
C ALA A 200 7.58 2.07 26.05
N LEU A 201 8.15 3.20 25.64
CA LEU A 201 7.99 4.49 26.30
C LEU A 201 6.56 5.05 26.11
N THR A 202 5.96 4.88 24.92
CA THR A 202 4.55 5.26 24.70
C THR A 202 3.61 4.42 25.55
N ALA A 203 3.79 3.10 25.61
CA ALA A 203 3.00 2.22 26.45
C ALA A 203 3.10 2.61 27.94
N ARG A 204 4.28 3.05 28.40
CA ARG A 204 4.46 3.53 29.77
C ARG A 204 3.79 4.89 30.02
N LEU A 205 3.78 5.79 29.04
CA LEU A 205 3.00 7.04 29.11
C LEU A 205 1.51 6.76 29.26
N GLU A 206 0.99 5.77 28.53
CA GLU A 206 -0.43 5.39 28.52
C GLU A 206 -0.85 4.63 29.79
N SER A 207 0.01 3.75 30.31
CA SER A 207 -0.29 2.96 31.50
C SER A 207 -0.23 3.75 32.79
N ASP A 208 0.40 4.92 32.80
CA ASP A 208 0.63 5.77 33.99
C ASP A 208 1.30 5.02 35.17
N GLU A 209 2.04 3.94 34.88
CA GLU A 209 2.78 3.19 35.90
C GLU A 209 4.06 3.93 36.35
N PRO A 210 4.48 3.82 37.64
CA PRO A 210 5.71 4.42 38.11
C PRO A 210 6.95 3.87 37.38
N ALA A 211 7.89 4.71 37.02
CA ALA A 211 9.18 4.33 36.47
C ALA A 211 10.13 3.83 37.58
N THR A 212 10.81 2.72 37.31
CA THR A 212 11.90 2.21 38.20
C THR A 212 13.25 2.63 37.64
N ALA A 213 14.28 2.64 38.48
CA ALA A 213 15.64 3.00 38.03
C ALA A 213 16.12 2.09 36.88
N ASP A 214 15.93 0.78 37.01
CA ASP A 214 16.33 -0.18 35.98
C ASP A 214 15.61 0.07 34.65
N TRP A 215 14.31 0.39 34.70
CA TRP A 215 13.51 0.71 33.53
C TRP A 215 13.96 2.02 32.85
N LEU A 216 14.41 3.02 33.61
CA LEU A 216 14.93 4.27 33.03
C LEU A 216 16.18 4.05 32.18
N PHE A 217 17.03 3.09 32.54
CA PHE A 217 18.24 2.76 31.79
C PHE A 217 17.95 1.84 30.60
N ASP A 218 17.03 0.89 30.75
CA ASP A 218 16.62 -0.01 29.68
C ASP A 218 15.07 -0.15 29.62
N PRO A 219 14.38 0.78 28.93
CA PRO A 219 12.92 0.72 28.79
C PRO A 219 12.41 -0.53 28.04
N SER A 220 13.30 -1.25 27.34
CA SER A 220 12.98 -2.50 26.66
C SER A 220 13.03 -3.71 27.61
N SER A 221 13.65 -3.59 28.77
CA SER A 221 13.80 -4.64 29.79
C SER A 221 12.56 -4.85 30.66
N THR A 222 11.34 -4.75 30.14
CA THR A 222 10.14 -5.13 30.87
C THR A 222 10.08 -6.64 31.08
N GLN A 223 10.80 -7.14 32.10
CA GLN A 223 10.37 -8.36 32.79
C GLN A 223 9.35 -7.94 33.84
N PRO A 224 8.07 -8.36 33.73
CA PRO A 224 7.21 -8.34 34.89
C PRO A 224 7.78 -9.34 35.88
N GLN A 225 8.19 -8.89 37.07
CA GLN A 225 8.43 -9.80 38.18
C GLN A 225 7.14 -10.58 38.44
N ALA A 226 7.17 -11.85 38.13
CA ALA A 226 6.08 -12.77 38.26
C ALA A 226 5.77 -13.03 39.76
N ALA A 227 4.70 -12.46 40.23
CA ALA A 227 3.88 -13.14 41.25
C ALA A 227 3.18 -14.29 40.48
N GLY A 228 3.42 -15.53 40.93
CA GLY A 228 3.04 -16.76 40.23
C GLY A 228 1.57 -16.82 39.81
N ILE A 229 1.35 -16.61 38.55
CA ILE A 229 0.17 -17.00 37.78
C ILE A 229 0.69 -17.86 36.65
N MET A 230 0.17 -19.07 36.52
CA MET A 230 0.40 -19.95 35.39
C MET A 230 0.20 -19.12 34.11
N THR A 231 1.29 -18.76 33.42
CA THR A 231 1.23 -18.15 32.10
C THR A 231 0.66 -19.18 31.14
N MET A 232 -0.62 -19.04 30.80
CA MET A 232 -1.14 -19.70 29.62
C MET A 232 -0.35 -19.15 28.44
N THR A 233 0.46 -19.99 27.80
CA THR A 233 1.19 -19.65 26.59
C THR A 233 0.16 -19.21 25.54
N LYS A 234 0.31 -18.00 24.98
CA LYS A 234 -0.57 -17.52 23.90
C LYS A 234 -0.63 -18.58 22.79
N PRO A 235 -1.80 -18.88 22.24
CA PRO A 235 -1.88 -19.73 21.05
C PRO A 235 -1.07 -19.13 19.91
N VAL A 236 -0.51 -19.97 19.07
CA VAL A 236 0.38 -19.56 17.99
C VAL A 236 -0.41 -19.41 16.69
N LEU A 237 -0.39 -18.21 16.11
CA LEU A 237 -0.89 -17.92 14.78
C LEU A 237 0.28 -17.86 13.81
N VAL A 238 0.33 -18.78 12.85
CA VAL A 238 1.34 -18.76 11.79
C VAL A 238 0.75 -18.21 10.52
N LEU A 239 1.44 -17.22 9.91
CA LEU A 239 1.14 -16.72 8.58
C LEU A 239 2.23 -17.16 7.61
N VAL A 240 1.84 -17.86 6.54
CA VAL A 240 2.74 -18.27 5.46
C VAL A 240 2.50 -17.40 4.23
N GLY A 241 3.49 -16.58 3.92
CA GLY A 241 3.45 -15.59 2.84
C GLY A 241 3.35 -14.16 3.36
N HIS A 242 4.38 -13.36 3.11
CA HIS A 242 4.47 -11.95 3.50
C HIS A 242 4.50 -11.04 2.27
N GLY A 243 3.47 -11.15 1.42
CA GLY A 243 3.20 -10.18 0.34
C GLY A 243 2.17 -9.13 0.77
N MET A 244 1.63 -8.38 -0.19
CA MET A 244 0.65 -7.30 0.04
C MET A 244 -0.53 -7.76 0.91
N VAL A 245 -1.14 -8.90 0.57
CA VAL A 245 -2.31 -9.44 1.27
C VAL A 245 -1.95 -9.96 2.66
N GLY A 246 -0.80 -10.63 2.79
CA GLY A 246 -0.30 -11.11 4.09
C GLY A 246 -0.01 -9.96 5.05
N HIS A 247 0.60 -8.88 4.57
CA HIS A 247 0.83 -7.68 5.40
C HIS A 247 -0.48 -7.00 5.79
N HIS A 248 -1.41 -6.82 4.86
CA HIS A 248 -2.72 -6.26 5.17
C HIS A 248 -3.48 -7.10 6.21
N PHE A 249 -3.36 -8.44 6.15
CA PHE A 249 -3.91 -9.31 7.19
C PHE A 249 -3.31 -9.01 8.57
N LEU A 250 -2.00 -8.77 8.67
CA LEU A 250 -1.36 -8.39 9.94
C LEU A 250 -1.86 -7.04 10.46
N GLU A 251 -2.04 -6.05 9.59
CA GLU A 251 -2.67 -4.77 9.96
C GLU A 251 -4.08 -4.98 10.54
N GLN A 252 -4.86 -5.87 9.92
CA GLN A 252 -6.20 -6.23 10.40
C GLN A 252 -6.17 -7.01 11.72
N CYS A 253 -5.13 -7.83 11.95
CA CYS A 253 -4.91 -8.47 13.25
C CYS A 253 -4.58 -7.45 14.34
N VAL A 254 -3.72 -6.49 14.03
CA VAL A 254 -3.36 -5.41 14.96
C VAL A 254 -4.57 -4.56 15.31
N SER A 255 -5.36 -4.14 14.32
CA SER A 255 -6.57 -3.33 14.54
C SER A 255 -7.64 -4.00 15.42
N ARG A 256 -7.61 -5.34 15.51
CA ARG A 256 -8.49 -6.16 16.36
C ARG A 256 -7.82 -6.69 17.63
N ASN A 257 -6.64 -6.23 17.95
CA ASN A 257 -5.83 -6.67 19.09
C ASN A 257 -5.56 -8.19 19.11
N LEU A 258 -5.53 -8.86 17.94
CA LEU A 258 -5.21 -10.28 17.85
C LEU A 258 -3.74 -10.56 18.19
N HIS A 259 -2.83 -9.62 17.95
CA HIS A 259 -1.42 -9.70 18.35
C HIS A 259 -1.21 -9.77 19.87
N GLU A 260 -2.20 -9.33 20.65
CA GLU A 260 -2.22 -9.50 22.11
C GLU A 260 -2.73 -10.88 22.53
N GLN A 261 -3.60 -11.49 21.71
CA GLN A 261 -4.21 -12.79 21.98
C GLN A 261 -3.38 -13.96 21.46
N TYR A 262 -2.67 -13.77 20.35
CA TYR A 262 -1.83 -14.77 19.70
C TYR A 262 -0.36 -14.36 19.70
N ARG A 263 0.53 -15.36 19.79
CA ARG A 263 1.91 -15.20 19.31
C ARG A 263 1.88 -15.35 17.79
N ILE A 264 2.18 -14.27 17.06
CA ILE A 264 2.13 -14.28 15.60
C ILE A 264 3.53 -14.52 15.04
N VAL A 265 3.67 -15.54 14.19
CA VAL A 265 4.90 -15.88 13.45
C VAL A 265 4.62 -15.81 11.96
N VAL A 266 5.44 -15.07 11.23
CA VAL A 266 5.26 -14.79 9.80
C VAL A 266 6.44 -15.34 9.01
N PHE A 267 6.15 -16.12 7.98
CA PHE A 267 7.15 -16.64 7.04
C PHE A 267 7.06 -15.90 5.71
N GLY A 268 8.14 -15.26 5.29
CA GLY A 268 8.32 -14.66 3.97
C GLY A 268 9.37 -15.44 3.17
N GLU A 269 9.02 -15.91 1.97
CA GLU A 269 9.95 -16.59 1.07
C GLU A 269 11.01 -15.62 0.54
N GLU A 270 10.60 -14.38 0.23
CA GLU A 270 11.49 -13.33 -0.26
C GLU A 270 12.31 -12.71 0.89
N ARG A 271 13.46 -12.16 0.54
CA ARG A 271 14.34 -11.41 1.47
C ARG A 271 13.80 -10.03 1.85
N TYR A 272 12.77 -9.56 1.16
CA TYR A 272 12.13 -8.27 1.38
C TYR A 272 10.85 -8.43 2.19
N ALA A 273 10.57 -7.44 3.06
CA ALA A 273 9.25 -7.28 3.64
C ALA A 273 8.22 -6.90 2.55
N ALA A 274 6.93 -6.96 2.88
CA ALA A 274 5.87 -6.67 1.91
C ALA A 274 6.08 -5.32 1.21
N TYR A 275 5.99 -5.32 -0.10
CA TYR A 275 6.14 -4.16 -0.96
C TYR A 275 5.03 -4.09 -2.01
N ASP A 276 4.83 -2.91 -2.59
CA ASP A 276 3.79 -2.63 -3.57
C ASP A 276 4.14 -3.25 -4.94
N ARG A 277 3.52 -4.40 -5.24
CA ARG A 277 3.69 -5.10 -6.52
C ARG A 277 2.88 -4.50 -7.66
N VAL A 278 1.91 -3.63 -7.35
CA VAL A 278 1.12 -2.95 -8.38
C VAL A 278 1.97 -1.89 -9.11
N HIS A 279 2.96 -1.33 -8.40
CA HIS A 279 3.84 -0.29 -8.94
C HIS A 279 5.27 -0.79 -9.22
N LEU A 280 5.45 -2.08 -9.50
CA LEU A 280 6.77 -2.65 -9.80
C LEU A 280 7.50 -1.96 -10.97
N SER A 281 6.77 -1.49 -11.98
CA SER A 281 7.37 -0.78 -13.12
C SER A 281 8.06 0.53 -12.72
N GLU A 282 7.70 1.13 -11.58
CA GLU A 282 8.33 2.35 -11.07
C GLU A 282 9.74 2.10 -10.53
N TYR A 283 10.11 0.85 -10.25
CA TYR A 283 11.48 0.45 -9.90
C TYR A 283 12.48 0.83 -11.00
N PHE A 284 12.10 0.63 -12.26
CA PHE A 284 12.94 1.03 -13.41
C PHE A 284 12.93 2.54 -13.68
N ALA A 285 11.98 3.28 -13.09
CA ALA A 285 11.96 4.74 -13.08
C ALA A 285 12.81 5.37 -11.95
N GLY A 286 13.56 4.53 -11.20
CA GLY A 286 14.47 4.96 -10.13
C GLY A 286 13.89 4.92 -8.72
N ARG A 287 12.72 4.32 -8.50
CA ARG A 287 12.24 4.01 -7.16
C ARG A 287 13.09 2.92 -6.52
N SER A 288 13.46 3.09 -5.25
CA SER A 288 14.18 2.06 -4.49
C SER A 288 13.22 1.02 -3.91
N ALA A 289 13.74 -0.16 -3.53
CA ALA A 289 12.98 -1.19 -2.84
C ALA A 289 12.32 -0.67 -1.55
N GLU A 290 13.04 0.19 -0.81
CA GLU A 290 12.53 0.82 0.41
C GLU A 290 11.34 1.75 0.12
N SER A 291 11.35 2.46 -0.99
CA SER A 291 10.25 3.36 -1.38
C SER A 291 8.99 2.62 -1.84
N LEU A 292 9.12 1.35 -2.20
CA LEU A 292 8.00 0.45 -2.51
C LEU A 292 7.49 -0.30 -1.27
N SER A 293 8.22 -0.25 -0.14
CA SER A 293 7.80 -0.93 1.08
C SER A 293 6.41 -0.49 1.55
N LEU A 294 5.56 -1.45 1.90
CA LEU A 294 4.26 -1.23 2.53
C LEU A 294 4.33 -1.29 4.05
N VAL A 295 5.49 -1.68 4.59
CA VAL A 295 5.69 -1.93 6.01
C VAL A 295 6.30 -0.70 6.66
N ALA A 296 5.67 -0.20 7.73
CA ALA A 296 6.28 0.81 8.58
C ALA A 296 7.52 0.23 9.28
N ASP A 297 8.58 1.02 9.40
CA ASP A 297 9.91 0.59 9.86
C ASP A 297 9.91 -0.19 11.19
N ASP A 298 8.95 0.06 12.07
CA ASP A 298 8.86 -0.55 13.41
C ASP A 298 7.64 -1.47 13.61
N PHE A 299 6.87 -1.76 12.56
CA PHE A 299 5.59 -2.48 12.64
C PHE A 299 5.70 -3.80 13.42
N PHE A 300 6.64 -4.66 13.05
CA PHE A 300 6.81 -5.98 13.66
C PHE A 300 7.27 -5.90 15.11
N HIS A 301 8.20 -5.02 15.39
CA HIS A 301 8.73 -4.82 16.73
C HIS A 301 7.65 -4.24 17.67
N ARG A 302 6.95 -3.20 17.20
CA ARG A 302 5.88 -2.53 17.97
C ARG A 302 4.78 -3.48 18.40
N HIS A 303 4.42 -4.43 17.54
CA HIS A 303 3.31 -5.35 17.79
C HIS A 303 3.76 -6.74 18.25
N GLY A 304 5.05 -6.95 18.52
CA GLY A 304 5.60 -8.23 18.99
C GLY A 304 5.38 -9.37 18.00
N ILE A 305 5.36 -9.07 16.68
CA ILE A 305 5.17 -10.03 15.60
C ILE A 305 6.54 -10.54 15.14
N GLU A 306 6.73 -11.86 15.14
CA GLU A 306 7.97 -12.49 14.67
C GLU A 306 7.96 -12.63 13.15
N LEU A 307 8.83 -11.87 12.44
CA LEU A 307 8.98 -11.94 10.98
C LEU A 307 10.24 -12.71 10.60
N ARG A 308 10.10 -13.72 9.73
CA ARG A 308 11.16 -14.55 9.18
C ARG A 308 11.24 -14.38 7.67
N LEU A 309 12.08 -13.49 7.18
CA LEU A 309 12.32 -13.26 5.75
C LEU A 309 13.35 -14.23 5.18
N GLY A 310 13.24 -14.54 3.89
CA GLY A 310 14.09 -15.54 3.21
C GLY A 310 13.88 -16.96 3.73
N LYS A 311 12.74 -17.23 4.40
CA LYS A 311 12.41 -18.53 4.99
C LYS A 311 11.14 -19.07 4.37
N ALA A 312 11.30 -19.80 3.26
CA ALA A 312 10.18 -20.49 2.62
C ALA A 312 9.71 -21.66 3.49
N VAL A 313 8.40 -21.78 3.72
CA VAL A 313 7.83 -23.00 4.29
C VAL A 313 7.83 -24.10 3.24
N ALA A 314 8.42 -25.24 3.57
CA ALA A 314 8.53 -26.39 2.68
C ALA A 314 7.40 -27.40 2.88
N THR A 315 6.96 -27.63 4.13
CA THR A 315 5.91 -28.60 4.45
C THR A 315 5.02 -28.14 5.60
N ILE A 316 3.78 -28.62 5.58
CA ILE A 316 2.79 -28.45 6.64
C ILE A 316 2.36 -29.84 7.11
N ASP A 317 2.49 -30.10 8.41
CA ASP A 317 1.96 -31.28 9.09
C ASP A 317 0.73 -30.85 9.90
N ARG A 318 -0.47 -31.23 9.44
CA ARG A 318 -1.73 -30.83 10.07
C ARG A 318 -2.02 -31.60 11.35
N ASP A 319 -1.60 -32.87 11.39
CA ASP A 319 -1.85 -33.74 12.54
C ASP A 319 -0.96 -33.33 13.73
N ALA A 320 0.29 -33.05 13.46
CA ALA A 320 1.25 -32.54 14.46
C ALA A 320 1.12 -31.02 14.69
N ARG A 321 0.36 -30.31 13.85
CA ARG A 321 0.25 -28.83 13.85
C ARG A 321 1.61 -28.14 13.73
N LEU A 322 2.42 -28.56 12.77
CA LEU A 322 3.77 -28.03 12.51
C LEU A 322 3.88 -27.48 11.09
N VAL A 323 4.59 -26.37 10.94
CA VAL A 323 5.19 -25.98 9.66
C VAL A 323 6.68 -26.20 9.74
N ARG A 324 7.30 -26.64 8.62
CA ARG A 324 8.75 -26.77 8.49
C ARG A 324 9.22 -25.85 7.36
N ASP A 325 10.26 -25.09 7.63
CA ASP A 325 10.95 -24.31 6.60
C ASP A 325 11.87 -25.19 5.74
N ALA A 326 12.47 -24.59 4.69
CA ALA A 326 13.37 -25.27 3.79
C ALA A 326 14.69 -25.76 4.47
N GLU A 327 15.02 -25.22 5.64
CA GLU A 327 16.18 -25.60 6.45
C GLU A 327 15.82 -26.70 7.47
N GLY A 328 14.55 -27.07 7.58
CA GLY A 328 14.05 -28.11 8.47
C GLY A 328 13.66 -27.63 9.88
N HIS A 329 13.66 -26.33 10.14
CA HIS A 329 13.20 -25.80 11.42
C HIS A 329 11.67 -25.92 11.54
N GLU A 330 11.23 -26.42 12.69
CA GLU A 330 9.81 -26.62 12.98
C GLU A 330 9.23 -25.44 13.77
N THR A 331 7.97 -25.09 13.45
CA THR A 331 7.19 -24.12 14.20
C THR A 331 5.78 -24.65 14.40
N HIS A 332 5.37 -24.74 15.66
CA HIS A 332 4.02 -25.15 16.05
C HIS A 332 3.01 -24.03 15.73
N TRP A 333 1.79 -24.41 15.38
CA TRP A 333 0.67 -23.49 15.16
C TRP A 333 -0.64 -24.02 15.78
N ASP A 334 -1.44 -23.08 16.31
CA ASP A 334 -2.83 -23.32 16.72
C ASP A 334 -3.80 -22.84 15.63
N LYS A 335 -3.42 -21.77 14.91
CA LYS A 335 -4.09 -21.28 13.70
C LYS A 335 -3.06 -21.03 12.62
N LEU A 336 -3.41 -21.38 11.40
CA LEU A 336 -2.55 -21.22 10.23
C LEU A 336 -3.27 -20.40 9.15
N VAL A 337 -2.59 -19.41 8.58
CA VAL A 337 -3.10 -18.62 7.46
C VAL A 337 -2.15 -18.75 6.27
N LEU A 338 -2.68 -19.20 5.15
CA LEU A 338 -1.96 -19.33 3.89
C LEU A 338 -2.22 -18.08 3.03
N ALA A 339 -1.19 -17.26 2.84
CA ALA A 339 -1.19 -16.08 1.99
C ALA A 339 -0.07 -16.18 0.93
N THR A 340 0.10 -17.37 0.39
CA THR A 340 1.20 -17.75 -0.50
C THR A 340 1.13 -17.10 -1.88
N GLY A 341 0.00 -16.49 -2.23
CA GLY A 341 -0.20 -15.75 -3.47
C GLY A 341 -0.18 -16.64 -4.72
N SER A 342 0.56 -16.22 -5.73
CA SER A 342 0.64 -16.89 -7.02
C SER A 342 2.06 -16.84 -7.58
N TYR A 343 2.35 -17.70 -8.55
CA TYR A 343 3.58 -17.69 -9.33
C TYR A 343 3.30 -17.43 -10.81
N PRO A 344 4.27 -16.86 -11.57
CA PRO A 344 4.12 -16.63 -13.00
C PRO A 344 3.95 -17.94 -13.77
N PHE A 345 3.00 -17.96 -14.69
CA PHE A 345 2.89 -19.06 -15.63
C PHE A 345 3.89 -18.87 -16.76
N VAL A 346 4.85 -19.78 -16.90
CA VAL A 346 5.76 -19.88 -18.02
C VAL A 346 5.25 -20.96 -18.96
N PRO A 347 4.92 -20.64 -20.22
CA PRO A 347 4.52 -21.63 -21.19
C PRO A 347 5.57 -22.75 -21.33
N PRO A 348 5.18 -24.03 -21.38
CA PRO A 348 6.12 -25.14 -21.46
C PRO A 348 6.63 -25.33 -22.90
N VAL A 349 7.32 -24.32 -23.41
CA VAL A 349 7.94 -24.35 -24.75
C VAL A 349 9.44 -24.64 -24.63
N PRO A 350 10.06 -25.40 -25.55
CA PRO A 350 11.50 -25.59 -25.57
C PRO A 350 12.26 -24.26 -25.53
N GLY A 351 13.25 -24.16 -24.66
CA GLY A 351 14.10 -22.97 -24.50
C GLY A 351 13.54 -21.88 -23.59
N ASN A 352 12.45 -22.14 -22.86
CA ASN A 352 11.89 -21.17 -21.92
C ASN A 352 12.77 -20.91 -20.69
N ASP A 353 13.81 -21.71 -20.48
CA ASP A 353 14.81 -21.65 -19.42
C ASP A 353 16.20 -21.18 -19.87
N LEU A 354 16.33 -20.77 -21.14
CA LEU A 354 17.60 -20.24 -21.68
C LEU A 354 18.00 -18.94 -20.95
N ASP A 355 19.32 -18.70 -20.92
CA ASP A 355 19.84 -17.40 -20.50
C ASP A 355 19.23 -16.28 -21.36
N GLY A 356 18.81 -15.20 -20.72
CA GLY A 356 18.00 -14.15 -21.36
C GLY A 356 16.49 -14.34 -21.27
N CYS A 357 16.02 -15.44 -20.65
CA CYS A 357 14.60 -15.66 -20.32
C CYS A 357 14.32 -15.32 -18.85
N PHE A 358 13.31 -14.50 -18.61
CA PHE A 358 12.97 -13.96 -17.29
C PHE A 358 11.48 -14.05 -17.01
N VAL A 359 11.11 -13.95 -15.75
CA VAL A 359 9.75 -13.67 -15.27
C VAL A 359 9.71 -12.27 -14.65
N TYR A 360 8.51 -11.67 -14.56
CA TYR A 360 8.28 -10.34 -14.02
C TYR A 360 7.37 -10.46 -12.79
N ARG A 361 7.96 -10.60 -11.58
CA ARG A 361 7.17 -10.86 -10.37
C ARG A 361 7.74 -10.28 -9.08
N THR A 362 9.04 -10.41 -8.85
CA THR A 362 9.72 -10.04 -7.61
C THR A 362 10.79 -8.98 -7.87
N LEU A 363 11.23 -8.28 -6.82
CA LEU A 363 12.35 -7.33 -6.93
C LEU A 363 13.62 -8.02 -7.44
N ASP A 364 13.89 -9.27 -7.03
CA ASP A 364 15.03 -10.04 -7.52
C ASP A 364 14.91 -10.33 -9.03
N ASP A 365 13.69 -10.52 -9.56
CA ASP A 365 13.47 -10.64 -11.00
C ASP A 365 13.79 -9.33 -11.71
N LEU A 366 13.38 -8.18 -11.13
CA LEU A 366 13.65 -6.86 -11.70
C LEU A 366 15.15 -6.56 -11.74
N ASP A 367 15.90 -6.90 -10.68
CA ASP A 367 17.36 -6.76 -10.65
C ASP A 367 18.02 -7.57 -11.76
N ARG A 368 17.59 -8.82 -11.99
CA ARG A 368 18.09 -9.67 -13.08
C ARG A 368 17.76 -9.12 -14.45
N ILE A 369 16.51 -8.63 -14.65
CA ILE A 369 16.08 -7.97 -15.89
C ILE A 369 16.92 -6.73 -16.15
N ALA A 370 17.11 -5.86 -15.15
CA ALA A 370 17.90 -4.64 -15.27
C ALA A 370 19.37 -4.92 -15.64
N ALA A 371 19.96 -5.91 -14.95
CA ALA A 371 21.35 -6.31 -15.22
C ALA A 371 21.56 -6.83 -16.66
N HIS A 372 20.63 -7.66 -17.16
CA HIS A 372 20.68 -8.18 -18.52
C HIS A 372 20.41 -7.10 -19.57
N ALA A 373 19.44 -6.22 -19.31
CA ALA A 373 19.06 -5.13 -20.21
C ALA A 373 20.20 -4.14 -20.49
N ALA A 374 21.17 -4.01 -19.58
CA ALA A 374 22.34 -3.12 -19.78
C ALA A 374 23.17 -3.47 -21.03
N ALA A 375 23.15 -4.72 -21.49
CA ALA A 375 23.85 -5.20 -22.68
C ALA A 375 22.89 -5.51 -23.86
N ALA A 376 21.59 -5.56 -23.60
CA ALA A 376 20.55 -5.89 -24.59
C ALA A 376 20.11 -4.66 -25.39
N LYS A 377 19.58 -4.89 -26.58
CA LYS A 377 18.98 -3.86 -27.46
C LYS A 377 17.49 -4.10 -27.69
N ARG A 378 17.08 -5.37 -27.66
CA ARG A 378 15.72 -5.80 -28.01
C ARG A 378 15.14 -6.63 -26.87
N GLY A 379 13.90 -6.37 -26.52
CA GLY A 379 13.18 -7.13 -25.50
C GLY A 379 11.79 -7.56 -25.99
N VAL A 380 11.43 -8.80 -25.71
CA VAL A 380 10.12 -9.37 -26.01
C VAL A 380 9.40 -9.74 -24.72
N VAL A 381 8.16 -9.32 -24.58
CA VAL A 381 7.24 -9.80 -23.53
C VAL A 381 6.29 -10.82 -24.14
N ILE A 382 6.22 -12.02 -23.57
CA ILE A 382 5.22 -13.04 -23.92
C ILE A 382 4.05 -12.91 -22.96
N GLY A 383 2.92 -12.40 -23.48
CA GLY A 383 1.67 -12.11 -22.76
C GLY A 383 1.28 -10.65 -22.90
N GLY A 384 0.10 -10.41 -23.45
CA GLY A 384 -0.48 -9.07 -23.70
C GLY A 384 -1.57 -8.69 -22.68
N GLY A 385 -1.56 -9.30 -21.51
CA GLY A 385 -2.40 -8.92 -20.38
C GLY A 385 -1.82 -7.74 -19.61
N LEU A 386 -2.45 -7.43 -18.46
CA LEU A 386 -2.10 -6.31 -17.59
C LEU A 386 -0.60 -6.28 -17.23
N LEU A 387 -0.10 -7.33 -16.59
CA LEU A 387 1.30 -7.43 -16.17
C LEU A 387 2.26 -7.47 -17.37
N GLY A 388 1.81 -7.99 -18.51
CA GLY A 388 2.62 -8.02 -19.73
C GLY A 388 2.83 -6.63 -20.30
N LEU A 389 1.82 -5.79 -20.30
CA LEU A 389 1.96 -4.40 -20.74
C LEU A 389 2.77 -3.55 -19.77
N GLU A 390 2.71 -3.85 -18.46
CA GLU A 390 3.60 -3.24 -17.48
C GLU A 390 5.06 -3.66 -17.67
N ALA A 391 5.31 -4.95 -17.91
CA ALA A 391 6.64 -5.45 -18.25
C ALA A 391 7.17 -4.82 -19.55
N ALA A 392 6.32 -4.64 -20.56
CA ALA A 392 6.70 -3.95 -21.80
C ALA A 392 7.05 -2.47 -21.54
N ASN A 393 6.32 -1.79 -20.65
CA ASN A 393 6.68 -0.44 -20.23
C ASN A 393 8.05 -0.41 -19.54
N ALA A 394 8.32 -1.38 -18.67
CA ALA A 394 9.60 -1.52 -18.00
C ALA A 394 10.76 -1.69 -18.99
N LEU A 395 10.64 -2.61 -19.97
CA LEU A 395 11.66 -2.81 -21.01
C LEU A 395 11.88 -1.55 -21.85
N LYS A 396 10.82 -0.83 -22.18
CA LYS A 396 10.90 0.44 -22.89
C LYS A 396 11.63 1.52 -22.07
N GLN A 397 11.36 1.62 -20.76
CA GLN A 397 12.06 2.54 -19.86
C GLN A 397 13.56 2.23 -19.76
N LEU A 398 13.94 0.95 -19.88
CA LEU A 398 15.33 0.50 -19.97
C LEU A 398 15.98 0.79 -21.33
N GLY A 399 15.25 1.39 -22.28
CA GLY A 399 15.75 1.80 -23.58
C GLY A 399 15.77 0.71 -24.64
N LEU A 400 15.08 -0.41 -24.43
CA LEU A 400 15.03 -1.51 -25.39
C LEU A 400 13.98 -1.29 -26.48
N GLU A 401 14.29 -1.72 -27.71
CA GLU A 401 13.28 -1.99 -28.73
C GLU A 401 12.36 -3.08 -28.21
N THR A 402 11.11 -2.72 -27.92
CA THR A 402 10.21 -3.57 -27.14
C THR A 402 9.09 -4.14 -27.99
N HIS A 403 8.85 -5.44 -27.87
CA HIS A 403 7.75 -6.15 -28.53
C HIS A 403 6.90 -6.90 -27.50
N VAL A 404 5.59 -6.97 -27.76
CA VAL A 404 4.63 -7.80 -27.03
C VAL A 404 4.11 -8.89 -27.96
N VAL A 405 4.21 -10.14 -27.52
CA VAL A 405 3.68 -11.32 -28.22
C VAL A 405 2.51 -11.86 -27.42
N GLU A 406 1.32 -11.89 -28.03
CA GLU A 406 0.09 -12.35 -27.38
C GLU A 406 -0.53 -13.53 -28.18
N PHE A 407 -0.86 -14.60 -27.46
CA PHE A 407 -1.53 -15.77 -28.04
C PHE A 407 -2.97 -15.45 -28.49
N ALA A 408 -3.68 -14.66 -27.69
CA ALA A 408 -5.04 -14.23 -28.01
C ALA A 408 -5.06 -13.23 -29.20
N PRO A 409 -6.20 -13.07 -29.87
CA PRO A 409 -6.34 -12.09 -30.96
C PRO A 409 -6.28 -10.64 -30.47
N ASN A 410 -6.49 -10.41 -29.17
CA ASN A 410 -6.57 -9.07 -28.58
C ASN A 410 -5.66 -8.94 -27.35
N LEU A 411 -5.11 -7.74 -27.14
CA LEU A 411 -4.53 -7.36 -25.87
C LEU A 411 -5.62 -7.27 -24.80
N MET A 412 -5.27 -7.59 -23.56
CA MET A 412 -6.19 -7.54 -22.40
C MET A 412 -7.54 -8.23 -22.66
N ALA A 413 -7.53 -9.37 -23.32
CA ALA A 413 -8.73 -10.10 -23.78
C ALA A 413 -9.75 -10.45 -22.69
N VAL A 414 -9.35 -10.41 -21.41
CA VAL A 414 -10.24 -10.60 -20.25
C VAL A 414 -11.01 -9.33 -19.92
N GLN A 415 -10.34 -8.17 -19.97
CA GLN A 415 -10.87 -6.88 -19.53
C GLN A 415 -11.53 -6.08 -20.67
N LEU A 416 -11.00 -6.18 -21.89
CA LEU A 416 -11.43 -5.36 -23.01
C LEU A 416 -12.23 -6.17 -24.03
N ASP A 417 -13.20 -5.53 -24.65
CA ASP A 417 -13.83 -6.03 -25.87
C ASP A 417 -12.97 -5.70 -27.11
N ASN A 418 -13.43 -6.13 -28.29
CA ASN A 418 -12.68 -5.95 -29.52
C ASN A 418 -12.39 -4.46 -29.83
N GLY A 419 -13.35 -3.58 -29.58
CA GLY A 419 -13.19 -2.12 -29.84
C GLY A 419 -12.15 -1.48 -28.92
N GLY A 420 -12.27 -1.75 -27.61
CA GLY A 420 -11.31 -1.27 -26.63
C GLY A 420 -9.91 -1.83 -26.84
N ALA A 421 -9.80 -3.12 -27.18
CA ALA A 421 -8.51 -3.75 -27.46
C ALA A 421 -7.84 -3.21 -28.74
N ALA A 422 -8.62 -2.92 -29.78
CA ALA A 422 -8.11 -2.28 -31.01
C ALA A 422 -7.56 -0.88 -30.71
N MET A 423 -8.31 -0.05 -29.97
CA MET A 423 -7.88 1.28 -29.56
C MET A 423 -6.61 1.23 -28.71
N LEU A 424 -6.53 0.31 -27.74
CA LEU A 424 -5.35 0.12 -26.92
C LEU A 424 -4.14 -0.27 -27.77
N ARG A 425 -4.30 -1.21 -28.71
CA ARG A 425 -3.24 -1.63 -29.63
C ARG A 425 -2.70 -0.48 -30.45
N GLU A 426 -3.58 0.35 -31.05
CA GLU A 426 -3.17 1.52 -31.84
C GLU A 426 -2.32 2.48 -30.99
N LYS A 427 -2.75 2.78 -29.77
CA LYS A 427 -2.00 3.65 -28.86
C LYS A 427 -0.63 3.07 -28.49
N ILE A 428 -0.56 1.77 -28.19
CA ILE A 428 0.70 1.09 -27.83
C ILE A 428 1.67 1.08 -29.01
N VAL A 429 1.18 0.80 -30.22
CA VAL A 429 2.00 0.84 -31.45
C VAL A 429 2.50 2.27 -31.71
N ALA A 430 1.65 3.28 -31.54
CA ALA A 430 2.05 4.69 -31.67
C ALA A 430 3.13 5.11 -30.66
N LEU A 431 3.23 4.44 -29.53
CA LEU A 431 4.30 4.62 -28.55
C LEU A 431 5.60 3.90 -28.93
N GLY A 432 5.65 3.21 -30.08
CA GLY A 432 6.84 2.52 -30.58
C GLY A 432 7.04 1.10 -30.03
N VAL A 433 6.00 0.48 -29.47
CA VAL A 433 6.04 -0.93 -29.05
C VAL A 433 5.47 -1.82 -30.15
N GLY A 434 6.23 -2.84 -30.58
CA GLY A 434 5.76 -3.83 -31.53
C GLY A 434 4.70 -4.75 -30.90
N VAL A 435 3.53 -4.90 -31.53
CA VAL A 435 2.45 -5.74 -31.00
C VAL A 435 2.13 -6.87 -31.98
N HIS A 436 2.29 -8.11 -31.51
CA HIS A 436 2.09 -9.35 -32.27
C HIS A 436 0.99 -10.19 -31.59
N THR A 437 -0.24 -10.02 -32.01
CA THR A 437 -1.39 -10.81 -31.53
C THR A 437 -1.61 -12.06 -32.38
N SER A 438 -2.37 -13.04 -31.86
CA SER A 438 -2.59 -14.36 -32.49
C SER A 438 -1.29 -15.10 -32.79
N LYS A 439 -0.28 -14.96 -31.92
CA LYS A 439 1.05 -15.59 -32.07
C LYS A 439 1.28 -16.61 -30.95
N ALA A 440 1.23 -17.87 -31.32
CA ALA A 440 1.58 -18.97 -30.42
C ALA A 440 3.10 -19.24 -30.54
N THR A 441 3.86 -18.90 -29.49
CA THR A 441 5.28 -19.26 -29.41
C THR A 441 5.41 -20.78 -29.24
N THR A 442 6.18 -21.43 -30.09
CA THR A 442 6.39 -22.89 -30.09
C THR A 442 7.77 -23.29 -29.60
N ALA A 443 8.77 -22.43 -29.73
CA ALA A 443 10.11 -22.64 -29.19
C ALA A 443 10.87 -21.31 -29.10
N ILE A 444 11.85 -21.28 -28.20
CA ILE A 444 12.86 -20.23 -28.11
C ILE A 444 14.22 -20.90 -28.36
N VAL A 445 15.02 -20.36 -29.25
CA VAL A 445 16.30 -20.94 -29.66
C VAL A 445 17.40 -19.88 -29.47
N SER A 446 18.52 -20.30 -28.87
CA SER A 446 19.70 -19.47 -28.76
C SER A 446 20.38 -19.34 -30.12
N GLU A 447 20.76 -18.12 -30.52
CA GLU A 447 21.49 -17.79 -31.74
C GLU A 447 22.72 -16.94 -31.42
N ALA A 448 23.58 -16.72 -32.42
CA ALA A 448 24.78 -15.91 -32.24
C ALA A 448 24.46 -14.47 -31.81
N ASP A 449 23.33 -13.93 -32.28
CA ASP A 449 22.90 -12.54 -32.08
C ASP A 449 21.74 -12.41 -31.08
N GLY A 450 21.52 -13.41 -30.17
CA GLY A 450 20.49 -13.37 -29.14
C GLY A 450 19.58 -14.60 -29.13
N LEU A 451 18.29 -14.39 -28.90
CA LEU A 451 17.25 -15.41 -28.85
C LEU A 451 16.29 -15.25 -30.02
N ARG A 452 15.90 -16.37 -30.63
CA ARG A 452 14.87 -16.39 -31.66
C ARG A 452 13.62 -17.12 -31.17
N LEU A 453 12.49 -16.41 -31.17
CA LEU A 453 11.17 -16.99 -30.95
C LEU A 453 10.66 -17.55 -32.27
N ASN A 454 10.17 -18.78 -32.25
CA ASN A 454 9.46 -19.43 -33.36
C ASN A 454 7.97 -19.47 -33.05
N PHE A 455 7.13 -19.16 -34.06
CA PHE A 455 5.69 -19.15 -33.93
C PHE A 455 5.04 -20.31 -34.69
N ALA A 456 3.85 -20.73 -34.27
CA ALA A 456 3.11 -21.83 -34.90
C ALA A 456 2.75 -21.58 -36.37
N ASP A 457 2.66 -20.32 -36.80
CA ASP A 457 2.41 -19.92 -38.20
C ASP A 457 3.67 -19.88 -39.05
N GLY A 458 4.81 -20.32 -38.52
CA GLY A 458 6.11 -20.31 -39.20
C GLY A 458 6.87 -18.96 -39.12
N GLY A 459 6.27 -17.93 -38.56
CA GLY A 459 6.93 -16.66 -38.32
C GLY A 459 7.98 -16.77 -37.21
N THR A 460 8.91 -15.82 -37.19
CA THR A 460 9.97 -15.74 -36.17
C THR A 460 10.18 -14.30 -35.69
N LEU A 461 10.74 -14.13 -34.49
CA LEU A 461 11.13 -12.84 -33.94
C LEU A 461 12.47 -12.98 -33.21
N LEU A 462 13.44 -12.13 -33.57
CA LEU A 462 14.75 -12.09 -32.95
C LEU A 462 14.74 -11.07 -31.79
N THR A 463 15.33 -11.43 -30.67
CA THR A 463 15.41 -10.58 -29.47
C THR A 463 16.67 -10.88 -28.66
N ASP A 464 17.02 -10.02 -27.72
CA ASP A 464 18.15 -10.24 -26.81
C ASP A 464 17.66 -10.75 -25.46
N MET A 465 16.38 -10.53 -25.13
CA MET A 465 15.75 -11.04 -23.91
C MET A 465 14.27 -11.32 -24.08
N VAL A 466 13.75 -12.24 -23.27
CA VAL A 466 12.35 -12.63 -23.20
C VAL A 466 11.86 -12.50 -21.77
N VAL A 467 10.72 -11.83 -21.57
CA VAL A 467 10.04 -11.74 -20.28
C VAL A 467 8.68 -12.44 -20.37
N PHE A 468 8.50 -13.48 -19.57
CA PHE A 468 7.22 -14.19 -19.49
C PHE A 468 6.24 -13.48 -18.58
N SER A 469 5.09 -13.15 -19.12
CA SER A 469 3.94 -12.56 -18.42
C SER A 469 2.61 -13.13 -18.94
N ALA A 470 2.59 -14.44 -19.15
CA ALA A 470 1.46 -15.19 -19.76
C ALA A 470 0.39 -15.62 -18.74
N GLY A 471 0.27 -14.87 -17.65
CA GLY A 471 -0.67 -15.13 -16.55
C GLY A 471 0.00 -15.69 -15.30
N ILE A 472 -0.83 -16.01 -14.30
CA ILE A 472 -0.40 -16.49 -12.99
C ILE A 472 -1.08 -17.82 -12.65
N ARG A 473 -0.51 -18.55 -11.71
CA ARG A 473 -1.10 -19.75 -11.10
C ARG A 473 -1.07 -19.62 -9.58
N PRO A 474 -2.13 -20.04 -8.87
CA PRO A 474 -2.14 -20.06 -7.40
C PRO A 474 -0.96 -20.85 -6.84
N GLN A 475 -0.31 -20.31 -5.82
CA GLN A 475 0.74 -21.03 -5.09
C GLN A 475 0.08 -21.94 -4.03
N ASP A 476 -0.40 -23.09 -4.47
CA ASP A 476 -1.18 -24.06 -3.66
C ASP A 476 -0.42 -25.36 -3.33
N ALA A 477 0.89 -25.42 -3.63
CA ALA A 477 1.70 -26.62 -3.43
C ALA A 477 1.70 -27.10 -1.97
N LEU A 478 1.78 -26.19 -1.00
CA LEU A 478 1.72 -26.53 0.43
C LEU A 478 0.37 -27.13 0.82
N ALA A 479 -0.73 -26.58 0.30
CA ALA A 479 -2.07 -27.08 0.56
C ALA A 479 -2.28 -28.48 -0.03
N ARG A 480 -1.79 -28.73 -1.25
CA ARG A 480 -1.78 -30.08 -1.85
C ARG A 480 -0.95 -31.06 -1.04
N GLY A 481 0.25 -30.63 -0.59
CA GLY A 481 1.17 -31.45 0.19
C GLY A 481 0.61 -31.89 1.54
N CYS A 482 -0.29 -31.09 2.14
CA CYS A 482 -0.95 -31.40 3.41
C CYS A 482 -2.44 -31.82 3.25
N ALA A 483 -2.86 -32.22 2.04
CA ALA A 483 -4.20 -32.74 1.74
C ALA A 483 -5.35 -31.77 2.08
N LEU A 484 -5.15 -30.45 1.93
CA LEU A 484 -6.25 -29.50 1.90
C LEU A 484 -6.98 -29.58 0.54
N GLN A 485 -8.26 -29.22 0.55
CA GLN A 485 -9.05 -29.21 -0.68
C GLN A 485 -8.55 -28.11 -1.64
N VAL A 486 -8.20 -28.51 -2.86
CA VAL A 486 -7.71 -27.61 -3.92
C VAL A 486 -8.56 -27.83 -5.18
N GLY A 487 -8.87 -26.73 -5.87
CA GLY A 487 -9.65 -26.80 -7.11
C GLY A 487 -8.92 -27.49 -8.26
N GLU A 488 -9.66 -27.94 -9.27
CA GLU A 488 -9.09 -28.62 -10.46
C GLU A 488 -8.09 -27.75 -11.22
N ARG A 489 -8.34 -26.44 -11.29
CA ARG A 489 -7.44 -25.46 -11.93
C ARG A 489 -6.45 -24.81 -10.98
N GLY A 490 -6.33 -25.36 -9.77
CA GLY A 490 -5.56 -24.78 -8.67
C GLY A 490 -6.42 -23.91 -7.76
N GLY A 491 -5.78 -23.43 -6.69
CA GLY A 491 -6.36 -22.58 -5.66
C GLY A 491 -6.93 -23.37 -4.47
N ILE A 492 -6.65 -22.89 -3.28
CA ILE A 492 -7.06 -23.49 -2.00
C ILE A 492 -8.54 -23.17 -1.77
N GLY A 493 -9.39 -24.21 -1.71
CA GLY A 493 -10.83 -24.04 -1.49
C GLY A 493 -11.11 -23.40 -0.13
N ILE A 494 -11.90 -22.31 -0.13
CA ILE A 494 -12.31 -21.61 1.08
C ILE A 494 -13.83 -21.43 1.15
N ASP A 495 -14.33 -21.31 2.39
CA ASP A 495 -15.71 -20.89 2.67
C ASP A 495 -15.81 -19.35 2.74
N GLY A 496 -17.00 -18.83 3.04
CA GLY A 496 -17.24 -17.39 3.19
C GLY A 496 -16.48 -16.74 4.34
N GLN A 497 -15.93 -17.52 5.27
CA GLN A 497 -15.09 -17.04 6.39
C GLN A 497 -13.59 -17.21 6.13
N CYS A 498 -13.21 -17.48 4.89
CA CYS A 498 -11.86 -17.79 4.43
C CYS A 498 -11.25 -19.06 5.05
N ARG A 499 -12.04 -19.96 5.65
CA ARG A 499 -11.58 -21.24 6.17
C ARG A 499 -11.42 -22.24 5.04
N THR A 500 -10.37 -23.05 5.12
CA THR A 500 -10.17 -24.17 4.19
C THR A 500 -11.00 -25.39 4.60
N SER A 501 -10.72 -26.56 4.02
CA SER A 501 -11.28 -27.83 4.47
C SER A 501 -10.86 -28.22 5.90
N ASP A 502 -9.91 -27.49 6.49
CA ASP A 502 -9.51 -27.58 7.88
C ASP A 502 -9.91 -26.26 8.58
N PRO A 503 -10.75 -26.30 9.64
CA PRO A 503 -11.27 -25.09 10.28
C PRO A 503 -10.21 -24.27 11.03
N ASP A 504 -9.04 -24.84 11.29
CA ASP A 504 -7.91 -24.15 11.91
C ASP A 504 -6.93 -23.58 10.87
N VAL A 505 -7.19 -23.81 9.58
CA VAL A 505 -6.38 -23.31 8.46
C VAL A 505 -7.22 -22.39 7.57
N LEU A 506 -6.80 -21.15 7.41
CA LEU A 506 -7.41 -20.17 6.51
C LEU A 506 -6.53 -19.96 5.27
N ALA A 507 -7.13 -19.53 4.15
CA ALA A 507 -6.37 -19.10 2.98
C ALA A 507 -6.93 -17.78 2.43
N ILE A 508 -6.03 -16.87 2.00
CA ILE A 508 -6.38 -15.53 1.56
C ILE A 508 -5.55 -15.09 0.33
N GLY A 509 -6.12 -14.25 -0.49
CA GLY A 509 -5.46 -13.69 -1.67
C GLY A 509 -5.46 -14.61 -2.87
N GLU A 510 -4.45 -14.46 -3.74
CA GLU A 510 -4.39 -15.15 -5.05
C GLU A 510 -4.24 -16.68 -4.96
N CYS A 511 -3.85 -17.22 -3.80
CA CYS A 511 -3.82 -18.67 -3.59
C CYS A 511 -5.19 -19.26 -3.25
N ALA A 512 -6.16 -18.45 -2.85
CA ALA A 512 -7.49 -18.90 -2.43
C ALA A 512 -8.45 -19.08 -3.62
N LEU A 513 -9.33 -20.08 -3.49
CA LEU A 513 -10.41 -20.38 -4.44
C LEU A 513 -11.75 -20.27 -3.70
N TRP A 514 -12.58 -19.30 -4.08
CA TRP A 514 -13.93 -19.10 -3.55
C TRP A 514 -14.96 -19.22 -4.67
N ASP A 515 -16.02 -20.00 -4.46
CA ASP A 515 -17.07 -20.24 -5.46
C ASP A 515 -16.50 -20.59 -6.86
N ASN A 516 -15.49 -21.46 -6.89
CA ASN A 516 -14.78 -21.87 -8.10
C ASN A 516 -14.10 -20.73 -8.89
N LYS A 517 -13.82 -19.60 -8.23
CA LYS A 517 -13.13 -18.43 -8.80
C LYS A 517 -11.84 -18.12 -8.05
N ILE A 518 -10.79 -17.85 -8.81
CA ILE A 518 -9.53 -17.31 -8.34
C ILE A 518 -9.51 -15.83 -8.68
N TYR A 519 -9.20 -14.98 -7.69
CA TYR A 519 -9.16 -13.54 -7.85
C TYR A 519 -7.71 -13.08 -8.04
N GLY A 520 -7.36 -12.73 -9.28
CA GLY A 520 -6.00 -12.29 -9.66
C GLY A 520 -5.77 -10.79 -9.48
N LEU A 521 -6.43 -10.15 -8.51
CA LEU A 521 -6.25 -8.74 -8.15
C LEU A 521 -6.02 -8.62 -6.64
N VAL A 522 -5.38 -7.53 -6.21
CA VAL A 522 -5.05 -7.32 -4.79
C VAL A 522 -6.28 -6.97 -3.94
N ALA A 523 -7.23 -6.21 -4.47
CA ALA A 523 -8.40 -5.72 -3.72
C ALA A 523 -9.29 -6.85 -3.15
N PRO A 524 -9.64 -7.92 -3.90
CA PRO A 524 -10.29 -9.10 -3.33
C PRO A 524 -9.48 -9.75 -2.20
N GLY A 525 -8.15 -9.81 -2.35
CA GLY A 525 -7.25 -10.33 -1.32
C GLY A 525 -7.29 -9.51 -0.03
N TYR A 526 -7.39 -8.20 -0.12
CA TYR A 526 -7.56 -7.32 1.05
C TYR A 526 -8.92 -7.53 1.74
N GLN A 527 -9.98 -7.80 0.98
CA GLN A 527 -11.27 -8.17 1.56
C GLN A 527 -11.18 -9.50 2.31
N MET A 528 -10.55 -10.52 1.70
CA MET A 528 -10.31 -11.82 2.35
C MET A 528 -9.47 -11.65 3.62
N ALA A 529 -8.44 -10.81 3.60
CA ALA A 529 -7.59 -10.53 4.77
C ALA A 529 -8.38 -9.93 5.94
N ARG A 530 -9.27 -8.97 5.68
CA ARG A 530 -10.17 -8.39 6.69
C ARG A 530 -11.10 -9.44 7.28
N ILE A 531 -11.68 -10.29 6.42
CA ILE A 531 -12.62 -11.33 6.85
C ILE A 531 -11.89 -12.42 7.64
N ALA A 532 -10.72 -12.85 7.21
CA ALA A 532 -9.92 -13.83 7.94
C ALA A 532 -9.54 -13.33 9.35
N ALA A 533 -9.14 -12.06 9.48
CA ALA A 533 -8.87 -11.46 10.78
C ALA A 533 -10.14 -11.35 11.63
N ALA A 534 -11.27 -10.96 11.05
CA ALA A 534 -12.58 -10.92 11.71
C ALA A 534 -13.02 -12.32 12.19
N THR A 535 -12.82 -13.34 11.34
CA THR A 535 -13.09 -14.75 11.69
C THR A 535 -12.27 -15.20 12.91
N LEU A 536 -10.98 -14.86 12.96
CA LEU A 536 -10.10 -15.17 14.09
C LEU A 536 -10.48 -14.39 15.35
N ALA A 537 -11.05 -13.20 15.22
CA ALA A 537 -11.59 -12.40 16.33
C ALA A 537 -12.98 -12.88 16.80
N GLY A 538 -13.59 -13.86 16.11
CA GLY A 538 -14.95 -14.32 16.43
C GLY A 538 -16.06 -13.39 15.95
N GLU A 539 -15.76 -12.46 15.05
CA GLU A 539 -16.74 -11.56 14.44
C GLU A 539 -17.52 -12.27 13.32
N ASP A 540 -18.76 -11.87 13.11
CA ASP A 540 -19.59 -12.38 12.01
C ASP A 540 -19.27 -11.60 10.72
N ALA A 541 -18.40 -12.15 9.90
CA ALA A 541 -18.00 -11.58 8.61
C ALA A 541 -17.99 -12.65 7.52
N CYS A 542 -18.38 -12.27 6.31
CA CYS A 542 -18.50 -13.22 5.20
C CYS A 542 -18.01 -12.60 3.87
N PHE A 543 -17.14 -13.33 3.19
CA PHE A 543 -16.75 -13.02 1.82
C PHE A 543 -17.83 -13.53 0.86
N SER A 544 -18.47 -12.63 0.15
CA SER A 544 -19.54 -12.92 -0.82
C SER A 544 -19.09 -12.71 -2.28
N GLY A 545 -17.79 -12.68 -2.50
CA GLY A 545 -17.16 -12.32 -3.78
C GLY A 545 -16.67 -10.88 -3.79
N ALA A 546 -15.98 -10.53 -4.85
CA ALA A 546 -15.42 -9.20 -5.03
C ALA A 546 -15.66 -8.69 -6.44
N ASP A 547 -15.79 -7.38 -6.56
CA ASP A 547 -15.77 -6.70 -7.84
C ASP A 547 -14.37 -6.78 -8.48
N MET A 548 -14.34 -7.12 -9.77
CA MET A 548 -13.13 -7.27 -10.57
C MET A 548 -12.88 -6.08 -11.48
N SER A 549 -13.52 -4.97 -11.23
CA SER A 549 -13.33 -3.73 -11.98
C SER A 549 -11.91 -3.22 -11.84
N THR A 550 -11.36 -2.69 -12.93
CA THR A 550 -9.98 -2.21 -13.01
C THR A 550 -9.94 -0.83 -13.64
N LYS A 551 -9.10 0.06 -13.10
CA LYS A 551 -8.69 1.30 -13.73
C LYS A 551 -7.17 1.39 -13.65
N LEU A 552 -6.52 1.49 -14.79
CA LEU A 552 -5.07 1.37 -14.94
C LEU A 552 -4.55 2.42 -15.90
N LYS A 553 -3.28 2.75 -15.75
CA LYS A 553 -2.55 3.57 -16.69
C LYS A 553 -1.40 2.75 -17.27
N LEU A 554 -1.66 2.15 -18.45
CA LEU A 554 -0.72 1.25 -19.13
C LEU A 554 0.08 2.02 -20.19
N LEU A 555 1.41 2.05 -20.09
CA LEU A 555 2.25 2.82 -21.00
C LEU A 555 1.76 4.28 -21.20
N GLY A 556 1.15 4.87 -20.15
CA GLY A 556 0.56 6.20 -20.24
C GLY A 556 -0.87 6.26 -20.80
N VAL A 557 -1.44 5.14 -21.24
CA VAL A 557 -2.83 5.04 -21.75
C VAL A 557 -3.77 4.70 -20.60
N ASP A 558 -4.81 5.51 -20.41
CA ASP A 558 -5.88 5.21 -19.45
C ASP A 558 -6.75 4.06 -19.98
N VAL A 559 -6.91 3.02 -19.16
CA VAL A 559 -7.72 1.84 -19.45
C VAL A 559 -8.57 1.51 -18.25
N ALA A 560 -9.88 1.38 -18.44
CA ALA A 560 -10.78 0.96 -17.39
C ALA A 560 -11.81 -0.05 -17.90
N SER A 561 -12.18 -0.97 -17.01
CA SER A 561 -13.17 -2.02 -17.29
C SER A 561 -13.90 -2.35 -15.99
N PHE A 562 -15.20 -2.53 -16.05
CA PHE A 562 -16.05 -2.82 -14.89
C PHE A 562 -17.24 -3.68 -15.27
N GLY A 563 -17.70 -4.50 -14.36
CA GLY A 563 -18.86 -5.37 -14.52
C GLY A 563 -18.81 -6.28 -15.73
N ASP A 564 -19.91 -6.43 -16.45
CA ASP A 564 -20.01 -7.18 -17.71
C ASP A 564 -19.46 -6.38 -18.89
N ALA A 565 -18.17 -6.10 -18.88
CA ALA A 565 -17.48 -5.35 -19.92
C ALA A 565 -17.63 -5.96 -21.33
N GLN A 566 -17.76 -7.29 -21.40
CA GLN A 566 -17.89 -8.03 -22.66
C GLN A 566 -19.34 -8.04 -23.20
N GLY A 567 -20.35 -7.77 -22.37
CA GLY A 567 -21.76 -7.88 -22.75
C GLY A 567 -22.22 -9.32 -22.89
N ARG A 568 -21.85 -10.19 -21.95
CA ARG A 568 -22.22 -11.62 -21.95
C ARG A 568 -23.57 -11.90 -21.33
N THR A 569 -24.12 -10.94 -20.60
CA THR A 569 -25.44 -11.07 -19.98
C THR A 569 -26.52 -11.24 -21.06
N PRO A 570 -27.34 -12.29 -21.02
CA PRO A 570 -28.36 -12.53 -22.04
C PRO A 570 -29.31 -11.34 -22.17
N GLY A 571 -29.54 -10.88 -23.42
CA GLY A 571 -30.45 -9.79 -23.72
C GLY A 571 -29.91 -8.38 -23.39
N CYS A 572 -28.69 -8.23 -22.90
CA CYS A 572 -28.12 -6.91 -22.66
C CYS A 572 -27.98 -6.09 -23.95
N GLN A 573 -27.99 -4.76 -23.80
CA GLN A 573 -27.75 -3.80 -24.87
C GLN A 573 -26.38 -3.14 -24.65
N SER A 574 -25.70 -2.76 -25.74
CA SER A 574 -24.41 -2.07 -25.66
C SER A 574 -24.46 -0.76 -26.43
N TYR A 575 -23.93 0.29 -25.82
CA TYR A 575 -23.70 1.59 -26.46
C TYR A 575 -22.21 1.80 -26.55
N GLN A 576 -21.73 2.24 -27.73
CA GLN A 576 -20.32 2.43 -28.01
C GLN A 576 -20.10 3.82 -28.61
N TRP A 577 -19.04 4.47 -28.22
CA TRP A 577 -18.58 5.72 -28.79
C TRP A 577 -17.08 5.67 -29.05
N THR A 578 -16.65 6.14 -30.23
CA THR A 578 -15.26 6.15 -30.64
C THR A 578 -14.90 7.51 -31.19
N ASP A 579 -13.86 8.12 -30.67
CA ASP A 579 -13.22 9.32 -31.21
C ASP A 579 -11.85 8.95 -31.79
N GLY A 580 -11.77 8.89 -33.12
CA GLY A 580 -10.54 8.56 -33.83
C GLY A 580 -9.44 9.60 -33.63
N PRO A 581 -9.68 10.90 -33.84
CA PRO A 581 -8.72 11.97 -33.60
C PRO A 581 -8.12 12.00 -32.20
N GLN A 582 -8.95 11.84 -31.17
CA GLN A 582 -8.52 11.82 -29.76
C GLN A 582 -8.09 10.43 -29.30
N GLN A 583 -8.31 9.40 -30.12
CA GLN A 583 -8.04 8.01 -29.80
C GLN A 583 -8.71 7.59 -28.47
N VAL A 584 -10.01 7.82 -28.35
CA VAL A 584 -10.84 7.46 -27.22
C VAL A 584 -11.87 6.42 -27.63
N TYR A 585 -12.04 5.39 -26.82
CA TYR A 585 -13.09 4.40 -26.93
C TYR A 585 -13.83 4.28 -25.61
N LYS A 586 -15.17 4.40 -25.65
CA LYS A 586 -16.04 4.19 -24.49
C LYS A 586 -17.18 3.25 -24.87
N LYS A 587 -17.47 2.31 -23.99
CA LYS A 587 -18.60 1.38 -24.10
C LYS A 587 -19.28 1.24 -22.74
N ILE A 588 -20.59 1.19 -22.75
CA ILE A 588 -21.42 0.75 -21.62
C ILE A 588 -22.31 -0.41 -22.05
N VAL A 589 -22.58 -1.31 -21.11
CA VAL A 589 -23.49 -2.43 -21.23
C VAL A 589 -24.64 -2.21 -20.26
N VAL A 590 -25.86 -2.27 -20.74
CA VAL A 590 -27.07 -2.05 -19.95
C VAL A 590 -27.98 -3.26 -20.01
N SER A 591 -28.87 -3.40 -19.03
CA SER A 591 -29.86 -4.47 -18.98
C SER A 591 -30.81 -4.44 -20.18
N GLN A 592 -31.49 -5.54 -20.45
CA GLN A 592 -32.45 -5.67 -21.57
C GLN A 592 -33.56 -4.60 -21.54
N ASP A 593 -33.98 -4.20 -20.35
CA ASP A 593 -35.00 -3.15 -20.16
C ASP A 593 -34.41 -1.73 -20.15
N GLY A 594 -33.10 -1.59 -20.33
CA GLY A 594 -32.40 -0.29 -20.37
C GLY A 594 -32.29 0.42 -19.03
N LYS A 595 -32.63 -0.22 -17.90
CA LYS A 595 -32.72 0.44 -16.59
C LYS A 595 -31.50 0.32 -15.70
N ALA A 596 -30.69 -0.71 -15.90
CA ALA A 596 -29.53 -1.00 -15.07
C ALA A 596 -28.24 -0.97 -15.89
N LEU A 597 -27.19 -0.36 -15.36
CA LEU A 597 -25.82 -0.45 -15.89
C LEU A 597 -25.21 -1.79 -15.45
N LEU A 598 -24.78 -2.59 -16.40
CA LEU A 598 -24.20 -3.91 -16.15
C LEU A 598 -22.67 -3.91 -16.23
N GLY A 599 -22.08 -2.98 -16.97
CA GLY A 599 -20.64 -2.92 -17.13
C GLY A 599 -20.21 -1.92 -18.20
N GLY A 600 -18.90 -1.85 -18.43
CA GLY A 600 -18.34 -0.98 -19.45
C GLY A 600 -16.84 -1.08 -19.64
N VAL A 601 -16.35 -0.44 -20.71
CA VAL A 601 -14.97 -0.34 -21.12
C VAL A 601 -14.66 1.12 -21.49
N LEU A 602 -13.56 1.64 -20.97
CA LEU A 602 -13.03 2.97 -21.31
C LEU A 602 -11.56 2.85 -21.68
N VAL A 603 -11.16 3.37 -22.83
CA VAL A 603 -9.76 3.40 -23.28
C VAL A 603 -9.43 4.79 -23.81
N GLY A 604 -8.31 5.35 -23.39
CA GLY A 604 -7.83 6.68 -23.76
C GLY A 604 -8.32 7.78 -22.83
N ASP A 605 -9.60 7.78 -22.45
CA ASP A 605 -10.17 8.63 -21.43
C ASP A 605 -11.01 7.77 -20.48
N ALA A 606 -10.58 7.66 -19.23
CA ALA A 606 -11.27 6.93 -18.16
C ALA A 606 -11.75 7.87 -17.03
N SER A 607 -12.02 9.15 -17.33
CA SER A 607 -12.50 10.14 -16.36
C SER A 607 -13.85 9.74 -15.74
N ASP A 608 -14.76 9.18 -16.54
CA ASP A 608 -16.10 8.79 -16.11
C ASP A 608 -16.14 7.48 -15.31
N TYR A 609 -15.02 6.75 -15.19
CA TYR A 609 -14.97 5.42 -14.56
C TYR A 609 -15.58 5.39 -13.17
N ALA A 610 -15.19 6.33 -12.30
CA ALA A 610 -15.66 6.33 -10.91
C ALA A 610 -17.18 6.48 -10.83
N THR A 611 -17.75 7.39 -11.63
CA THR A 611 -19.19 7.62 -11.70
C THR A 611 -19.93 6.39 -12.22
N LEU A 612 -19.47 5.83 -13.34
CA LEU A 612 -20.09 4.65 -13.95
C LEU A 612 -20.03 3.43 -13.03
N LEU A 613 -18.89 3.21 -12.38
CA LEU A 613 -18.74 2.12 -11.41
C LEU A 613 -19.70 2.27 -10.23
N GLN A 614 -19.84 3.47 -9.67
CA GLN A 614 -20.78 3.73 -8.57
C GLN A 614 -22.23 3.57 -9.03
N MET A 615 -22.57 3.99 -10.23
CA MET A 615 -23.91 3.77 -10.80
C MET A 615 -24.23 2.27 -10.90
N MET A 616 -23.28 1.46 -11.35
CA MET A 616 -23.43 0.01 -11.45
C MET A 616 -23.56 -0.64 -10.07
N LEU A 617 -22.64 -0.37 -9.15
CA LEU A 617 -22.59 -1.00 -7.83
C LEU A 617 -23.80 -0.67 -6.96
N ASN A 618 -24.33 0.54 -7.08
CA ASN A 618 -25.48 1.00 -6.29
C ASN A 618 -26.83 0.80 -7.02
N GLY A 619 -26.85 0.17 -8.21
CA GLY A 619 -28.06 -0.04 -8.97
C GLY A 619 -28.82 1.25 -9.31
N MET A 620 -28.08 2.34 -9.59
CA MET A 620 -28.67 3.66 -9.84
C MET A 620 -29.45 3.66 -11.15
N ALA A 621 -30.58 4.36 -11.16
CA ALA A 621 -31.39 4.50 -12.35
C ALA A 621 -30.63 5.23 -13.47
N LEU A 622 -30.70 4.67 -14.67
CA LEU A 622 -30.06 5.26 -15.84
C LEU A 622 -30.86 6.45 -16.37
N PRO A 623 -30.22 7.42 -17.03
CA PRO A 623 -30.92 8.49 -17.75
C PRO A 623 -31.77 7.89 -18.88
N PRO A 624 -32.79 8.61 -19.37
CA PRO A 624 -33.66 8.16 -20.49
C PRO A 624 -32.88 7.81 -21.77
N ARG A 625 -31.67 8.35 -21.91
CA ARG A 625 -30.72 8.05 -22.98
C ARG A 625 -29.42 7.56 -22.35
N PRO A 626 -29.25 6.25 -22.13
CA PRO A 626 -28.05 5.69 -21.49
C PRO A 626 -26.74 6.06 -22.21
N GLU A 627 -26.77 6.21 -23.53
CA GLU A 627 -25.62 6.61 -24.34
C GLU A 627 -25.05 7.99 -23.93
N SER A 628 -25.85 8.86 -23.33
CA SER A 628 -25.37 10.17 -22.84
C SER A 628 -24.30 10.07 -21.76
N LEU A 629 -24.18 8.91 -21.11
CA LEU A 629 -23.15 8.65 -20.08
C LEU A 629 -21.73 8.55 -20.64
N ILE A 630 -21.59 8.29 -21.95
CA ILE A 630 -20.30 8.11 -22.62
C ILE A 630 -20.05 9.12 -23.74
N LEU A 631 -21.04 9.91 -24.09
CA LEU A 631 -20.87 10.97 -25.09
C LEU A 631 -20.23 12.20 -24.44
N PRO A 632 -19.42 12.97 -25.21
CA PRO A 632 -18.91 14.24 -24.73
C PRO A 632 -20.05 15.19 -24.38
N ALA A 633 -19.84 16.00 -23.33
CA ALA A 633 -20.79 17.06 -23.01
C ALA A 633 -20.96 17.98 -24.22
N LEU A 634 -22.19 18.20 -24.66
CA LEU A 634 -22.48 19.24 -25.65
C LEU A 634 -22.19 20.59 -24.98
N GLU A 635 -21.20 21.33 -25.48
CA GLU A 635 -20.93 22.71 -25.09
C GLU A 635 -22.13 23.63 -25.38
#